data_dfdd62533578e4367e71828f2042e996
#
_entry.id   dfdd62533578e4367e71828f2042e996
#
_cell.length_a   1.000
_cell.length_b   1.000
_cell.length_c   1.000
_cell.angle_alpha   90.00
_cell.angle_beta   90.00
_cell.angle_gamma   90.00
#
_symmetry.space_group_name_H-M   'P 1'
#
loop_
_entity.id
_entity.type
_entity.pdbx_description
1 polymer ?
#
loop_
_entity_poly.entity_id
_entity_poly.type
_entity_poly.pdbx_seq_one_letter_code
_entity_poly.pdbx_strand_id
1 'polypeptide(L)'
;MISASSRSLPWRNLSVAFWLWLTFVIAVPIGAAQTKGGHGGAGAVQKLPETERALRANVQSGRLDDLRWPDFSDYRADVANFYRPSGYALTWIQGNAPTKRAREMVEILRRADAEGLNPEDYDGSRWVERFAHLESSHSPQGEARFDVALTVCVMRYISDVRIGRINPKHFQFGLDVEHKKLNLPSFLRELVSEQTGLEARLAEIEPPFAEYKATRQALLKYMELAKEDDGEKLPQPPGILFAGGLYEGISRIASRLRLIGDLPQDAVIPPDSKVYEGPLVDAVKRFQKRHGLTPNGYLTVDTVEQLNVPLASRVEQLRLTLERYRWLRYSFTQPPVVVNLPEYRLRAFDRDGQVGLAMNVNVGDAYDFQTPVFESGIRYLVFRPYWNVPPRILRNEVIPDTAEDRSYIVDNDMEVTTPDGQVVASGPISDSVLQQLRAGKLTVRQKPGPENALGLVKIIFPNEHHVYLHDTPESVDMFSQEHRALSHGCIHLQEPAELAAWLLKDKPEWNPERVERAMHEGRDNFTVNLTKPVPILIVYGTAVVEENGEVRFYRDIYGHDAALESALAKGYPYPK
;
A
#
# COMPACT_ATOMS: atom_id res chain seq x y z
N MET A 1 12.89 -40.89 52.19
CA MET A 1 11.74 -41.39 52.97
C MET A 1 10.49 -40.75 52.42
N ILE A 2 9.57 -41.61 51.94
CA ILE A 2 8.12 -41.45 51.79
C ILE A 2 7.69 -40.46 50.70
N SER A 3 6.98 -40.76 49.71
CA SER A 3 6.18 -41.85 49.14
C SER A 3 5.14 -41.20 48.25
N ALA A 4 5.05 -41.78 47.09
CA ALA A 4 4.06 -41.65 46.03
C ALA A 4 2.60 -41.44 46.44
N SER A 5 1.81 -40.76 45.59
CA SER A 5 0.54 -41.41 45.17
C SER A 5 0.02 -40.78 43.88
N SER A 6 -0.10 -41.63 42.91
CA SER A 6 -0.85 -41.52 41.67
C SER A 6 -2.36 -41.53 41.92
N ARG A 7 -3.16 -40.72 41.24
CA ARG A 7 -4.57 -41.06 40.96
C ARG A 7 -4.95 -40.65 39.55
N SER A 8 -5.12 -41.63 38.72
CA SER A 8 -5.83 -41.63 37.45
C SER A 8 -7.34 -41.49 37.68
N LEU A 9 -8.05 -40.76 36.85
CA LEU A 9 -9.51 -40.80 36.72
C LEU A 9 -9.90 -40.74 35.21
N PRO A 10 -11.04 -41.38 34.86
CA PRO A 10 -11.22 -42.05 33.59
C PRO A 10 -11.99 -41.21 32.55
N TRP A 11 -11.84 -41.63 31.33
CA TRP A 11 -12.59 -41.21 30.15
C TRP A 11 -14.10 -41.52 30.32
N ARG A 12 -14.96 -40.53 30.09
CA ARG A 12 -16.39 -40.75 29.87
C ARG A 12 -16.75 -40.30 28.44
N ASN A 13 -17.18 -41.30 27.69
CA ASN A 13 -17.84 -41.21 26.40
C ASN A 13 -19.08 -40.32 26.46
N LEU A 14 -19.27 -39.41 25.55
CA LEU A 14 -20.54 -38.76 25.24
C LEU A 14 -21.00 -39.19 23.87
N SER A 15 -22.07 -39.96 23.91
CA SER A 15 -22.78 -40.52 22.74
C SER A 15 -23.46 -39.44 21.94
N VAL A 16 -23.32 -39.54 20.64
CA VAL A 16 -24.05 -38.75 19.63
C VAL A 16 -25.48 -39.30 19.56
N ALA A 17 -26.48 -38.51 19.93
CA ALA A 17 -27.88 -38.82 19.72
C ALA A 17 -28.33 -38.40 18.32
N PHE A 18 -28.61 -39.37 17.47
CA PHE A 18 -29.29 -39.22 16.18
C PHE A 18 -30.78 -38.98 16.43
N TRP A 19 -31.33 -37.85 15.99
CA TRP A 19 -32.74 -37.59 15.90
C TRP A 19 -33.26 -38.00 14.53
N LEU A 20 -33.98 -39.13 14.47
CA LEU A 20 -34.82 -39.56 13.35
C LEU A 20 -36.12 -38.74 13.35
N TRP A 21 -36.36 -37.99 12.27
CA TRP A 21 -37.66 -37.41 11.98
C TRP A 21 -38.51 -38.46 11.25
N LEU A 22 -39.54 -38.95 11.93
CA LEU A 22 -40.62 -39.74 11.30
C LEU A 22 -41.50 -38.82 10.45
N THR A 23 -41.54 -39.06 9.17
CA THR A 23 -42.54 -38.50 8.28
C THR A 23 -43.83 -39.28 8.38
N PHE A 24 -44.87 -38.62 8.91
CA PHE A 24 -46.26 -39.14 8.85
C PHE A 24 -46.81 -38.96 7.45
N VAL A 25 -47.08 -40.06 6.74
CA VAL A 25 -47.84 -40.07 5.49
C VAL A 25 -49.31 -40.19 5.87
N ILE A 26 -50.09 -39.15 5.65
CA ILE A 26 -51.54 -39.19 5.72
C ILE A 26 -52.06 -39.62 4.33
N ALA A 27 -52.60 -40.82 4.25
CA ALA A 27 -53.29 -41.29 3.08
C ALA A 27 -54.72 -40.72 3.07
N VAL A 28 -55.04 -39.97 2.00
CA VAL A 28 -56.41 -39.53 1.69
C VAL A 28 -56.97 -40.45 0.60
N PRO A 29 -58.21 -40.93 0.70
CA PRO A 29 -58.78 -41.92 -0.22
C PRO A 29 -59.16 -41.25 -1.56
N ILE A 30 -58.85 -41.96 -2.64
CA ILE A 30 -59.20 -41.60 -4.02
C ILE A 30 -60.68 -41.89 -4.23
N GLY A 31 -61.47 -40.83 -4.36
CA GLY A 31 -62.83 -40.91 -4.92
C GLY A 31 -62.78 -40.74 -6.43
N ALA A 32 -63.17 -41.77 -7.14
CA ALA A 32 -63.30 -41.72 -8.58
C ALA A 32 -64.55 -40.91 -9.00
N ALA A 33 -64.30 -39.74 -9.69
CA ALA A 33 -65.36 -39.08 -10.43
C ALA A 33 -64.91 -38.97 -11.89
N GLN A 34 -65.58 -39.66 -12.75
CA GLN A 34 -65.52 -39.49 -14.22
C GLN A 34 -66.10 -38.13 -14.62
N THR A 35 -65.32 -37.29 -15.29
CA THR A 35 -65.85 -36.18 -16.08
C THR A 35 -65.07 -36.00 -17.36
N LYS A 36 -65.84 -35.91 -18.37
CA LYS A 36 -65.70 -35.61 -19.81
C LYS A 36 -64.53 -34.69 -20.16
N GLY A 37 -64.00 -34.99 -21.37
CA GLY A 37 -62.93 -34.23 -22.01
C GLY A 37 -63.19 -32.74 -22.14
N GLY A 38 -62.11 -31.99 -21.87
CA GLY A 38 -62.00 -30.57 -22.15
C GLY A 38 -60.53 -30.27 -22.56
N HIS A 39 -60.42 -29.62 -23.67
CA HIS A 39 -59.20 -29.26 -24.43
C HIS A 39 -58.06 -28.72 -23.60
N GLY A 40 -56.85 -29.10 -24.00
CA GLY A 40 -55.60 -28.62 -23.47
C GLY A 40 -55.48 -27.10 -23.47
N GLY A 41 -55.41 -26.53 -22.28
CA GLY A 41 -54.87 -25.20 -22.08
C GLY A 41 -53.35 -25.32 -21.98
N ALA A 42 -52.62 -24.98 -23.04
CA ALA A 42 -51.20 -24.68 -22.93
C ALA A 42 -51.06 -23.62 -21.83
N GLY A 43 -50.34 -23.93 -20.78
CA GLY A 43 -50.00 -22.97 -19.71
C GLY A 43 -49.49 -21.69 -20.36
N ALA A 44 -50.24 -20.61 -20.23
CA ALA A 44 -49.82 -19.30 -20.69
C ALA A 44 -48.50 -18.98 -19.98
N VAL A 45 -47.39 -19.08 -20.69
CA VAL A 45 -46.10 -18.56 -20.27
C VAL A 45 -46.33 -17.07 -20.02
N GLN A 46 -46.42 -16.67 -18.76
CA GLN A 46 -46.66 -15.29 -18.37
C GLN A 46 -45.50 -14.47 -18.94
N LYS A 47 -45.80 -13.66 -19.97
CA LYS A 47 -44.80 -12.87 -20.69
C LYS A 47 -44.24 -11.86 -19.68
N LEU A 48 -42.95 -11.99 -19.31
CA LEU A 48 -42.26 -11.04 -18.44
C LEU A 48 -42.42 -9.61 -18.98
N PRO A 49 -42.51 -8.60 -18.08
CA PRO A 49 -42.51 -7.20 -18.49
C PRO A 49 -41.33 -6.90 -19.42
N GLU A 50 -41.50 -6.01 -20.37
CA GLU A 50 -40.48 -5.70 -21.38
C GLU A 50 -39.20 -5.16 -20.76
N THR A 51 -39.34 -4.30 -19.77
CA THR A 51 -38.22 -3.75 -18.98
C THR A 51 -37.43 -4.85 -18.28
N GLU A 52 -38.11 -5.82 -17.65
CA GLU A 52 -37.44 -6.95 -16.99
C GLU A 52 -36.66 -7.81 -17.99
N ARG A 53 -37.22 -8.06 -19.18
CA ARG A 53 -36.52 -8.80 -20.25
C ARG A 53 -35.29 -8.04 -20.72
N ALA A 54 -35.39 -6.73 -20.95
CA ALA A 54 -34.30 -5.88 -21.37
C ALA A 54 -33.19 -5.84 -20.31
N LEU A 55 -33.55 -5.72 -19.03
CA LEU A 55 -32.59 -5.70 -17.93
C LEU A 55 -31.84 -7.03 -17.80
N ARG A 56 -32.56 -8.18 -17.87
CA ARG A 56 -31.94 -9.50 -17.89
C ARG A 56 -30.96 -9.67 -19.06
N ALA A 57 -31.36 -9.23 -20.26
CA ALA A 57 -30.52 -9.31 -21.45
C ALA A 57 -29.23 -8.49 -21.31
N ASN A 58 -29.33 -7.25 -20.80
CA ASN A 58 -28.18 -6.39 -20.54
C ASN A 58 -27.21 -7.02 -19.50
N VAL A 59 -27.73 -7.56 -18.40
CA VAL A 59 -26.92 -8.23 -17.38
C VAL A 59 -26.25 -9.51 -17.93
N GLN A 60 -26.99 -10.32 -18.69
CA GLN A 60 -26.47 -11.55 -19.27
C GLN A 60 -25.38 -11.32 -20.31
N SER A 61 -25.44 -10.22 -21.06
CA SER A 61 -24.42 -9.87 -22.05
C SER A 61 -23.04 -9.61 -21.41
N GLY A 62 -22.99 -9.08 -20.18
CA GLY A 62 -21.76 -8.62 -19.54
C GLY A 62 -21.16 -7.41 -20.25
N ARG A 63 -21.95 -6.73 -21.11
CA ARG A 63 -21.49 -5.63 -21.95
C ARG A 63 -22.60 -4.60 -22.18
N LEU A 64 -22.24 -3.31 -22.06
CA LEU A 64 -23.08 -2.17 -22.46
C LEU A 64 -22.26 -1.22 -23.32
N ASP A 65 -22.60 -1.11 -24.60
CA ASP A 65 -21.80 -0.34 -25.58
C ASP A 65 -21.79 1.18 -25.33
N ASP A 66 -22.73 1.67 -24.54
CA ASP A 66 -22.82 3.07 -24.14
C ASP A 66 -22.03 3.42 -22.86
N LEU A 67 -21.44 2.44 -22.19
CA LEU A 67 -20.42 2.71 -21.15
C LEU A 67 -19.10 3.12 -21.80
N ARG A 68 -18.34 3.99 -21.15
CA ARG A 68 -16.96 4.30 -21.55
C ARG A 68 -16.10 3.02 -21.60
N TRP A 69 -16.28 2.17 -20.63
CA TRP A 69 -15.67 0.84 -20.53
C TRP A 69 -16.77 -0.21 -20.67
N PRO A 70 -17.10 -0.61 -21.92
CA PRO A 70 -18.31 -1.40 -22.20
C PRO A 70 -18.35 -2.77 -21.58
N ASP A 71 -17.20 -3.44 -21.47
CA ASP A 71 -17.07 -4.77 -20.88
C ASP A 71 -17.14 -4.70 -19.34
N PHE A 72 -18.10 -5.39 -18.76
CA PHE A 72 -18.23 -5.59 -17.31
C PHE A 72 -18.38 -7.08 -16.97
N SER A 73 -17.82 -7.95 -17.79
CA SER A 73 -17.88 -9.41 -17.61
C SER A 73 -17.32 -9.86 -16.25
N ASP A 74 -16.36 -9.13 -15.70
CA ASP A 74 -15.79 -9.32 -14.37
C ASP A 74 -16.78 -9.03 -13.23
N TYR A 75 -17.72 -8.10 -13.40
CA TYR A 75 -18.81 -7.79 -12.47
C TYR A 75 -20.13 -8.45 -12.81
N ARG A 76 -20.24 -9.18 -13.93
CA ARG A 76 -21.51 -9.77 -14.41
C ARG A 76 -22.22 -10.61 -13.37
N ALA A 77 -21.48 -11.44 -12.63
CA ALA A 77 -22.03 -12.29 -11.58
C ALA A 77 -22.63 -11.46 -10.43
N ASP A 78 -21.93 -10.41 -10.01
CA ASP A 78 -22.37 -9.54 -8.93
C ASP A 78 -23.59 -8.72 -9.35
N VAL A 79 -23.61 -8.16 -10.56
CA VAL A 79 -24.76 -7.45 -11.12
C VAL A 79 -25.97 -8.38 -11.21
N ALA A 80 -25.80 -9.62 -11.69
CA ALA A 80 -26.88 -10.60 -11.72
C ALA A 80 -27.40 -10.96 -10.31
N ASN A 81 -26.50 -11.13 -9.35
CA ASN A 81 -26.85 -11.43 -7.95
C ASN A 81 -27.53 -10.24 -7.25
N PHE A 82 -27.24 -9.01 -7.68
CA PHE A 82 -27.92 -7.82 -7.18
C PHE A 82 -29.38 -7.78 -7.60
N TYR A 83 -29.69 -7.99 -8.90
CA TYR A 83 -31.06 -7.90 -9.42
C TYR A 83 -31.92 -9.15 -9.20
N ARG A 84 -31.33 -10.32 -9.02
CA ARG A 84 -32.09 -11.59 -8.90
C ARG A 84 -33.15 -11.58 -7.79
N PRO A 85 -32.88 -11.09 -6.55
CA PRO A 85 -33.87 -11.10 -5.47
C PRO A 85 -35.10 -10.22 -5.76
N SER A 86 -34.94 -9.13 -6.52
CA SER A 86 -36.05 -8.24 -6.93
C SER A 86 -36.80 -8.71 -8.17
N GLY A 87 -36.47 -9.90 -8.72
CA GLY A 87 -37.03 -10.35 -10.00
C GLY A 87 -36.58 -9.51 -11.19
N TYR A 88 -35.45 -8.82 -11.11
CA TYR A 88 -34.92 -7.84 -12.08
C TYR A 88 -35.83 -6.59 -12.24
N ALA A 89 -36.37 -6.11 -11.14
CA ALA A 89 -37.01 -4.79 -11.09
C ALA A 89 -35.95 -3.68 -11.18
N LEU A 90 -36.33 -2.52 -11.76
CA LEU A 90 -35.50 -1.34 -11.78
C LEU A 90 -35.22 -0.87 -10.35
N THR A 91 -34.00 -0.45 -10.08
CA THR A 91 -33.53 0.01 -8.78
C THR A 91 -33.37 1.52 -8.73
N TRP A 92 -32.84 2.08 -9.79
CA TRP A 92 -32.47 3.51 -9.86
C TRP A 92 -33.55 4.39 -10.49
N ILE A 93 -34.63 3.78 -10.99
CA ILE A 93 -35.75 4.46 -11.64
C ILE A 93 -37.05 4.12 -10.92
N GLN A 94 -37.88 5.15 -10.69
CA GLN A 94 -39.23 5.01 -10.14
C GLN A 94 -40.18 5.96 -10.87
N GLY A 95 -41.29 5.44 -11.38
CA GLY A 95 -42.28 6.26 -12.09
C GLY A 95 -41.67 7.02 -13.28
N ASN A 96 -40.86 6.36 -14.08
CA ASN A 96 -40.18 6.89 -15.26
C ASN A 96 -39.12 7.99 -14.98
N ALA A 97 -38.72 8.18 -13.74
CA ALA A 97 -37.70 9.18 -13.35
C ALA A 97 -36.60 8.56 -12.48
N PRO A 98 -35.37 9.07 -12.54
CA PRO A 98 -34.31 8.66 -11.63
C PRO A 98 -34.70 8.93 -10.17
N THR A 99 -34.46 7.94 -9.31
CA THR A 99 -34.67 8.10 -7.86
C THR A 99 -33.74 9.18 -7.29
N LYS A 100 -34.07 9.69 -6.11
CA LYS A 100 -33.18 10.60 -5.38
C LYS A 100 -31.81 9.95 -5.16
N ARG A 101 -31.79 8.67 -4.78
CA ARG A 101 -30.56 7.92 -4.54
C ARG A 101 -29.70 7.78 -5.81
N ALA A 102 -30.32 7.61 -6.98
CA ALA A 102 -29.61 7.60 -8.26
C ALA A 102 -28.90 8.93 -8.53
N ARG A 103 -29.58 10.06 -8.30
CA ARG A 103 -28.98 11.39 -8.49
C ARG A 103 -27.82 11.63 -7.52
N GLU A 104 -28.01 11.33 -6.23
CA GLU A 104 -26.95 11.44 -5.22
C GLU A 104 -25.71 10.60 -5.59
N MET A 105 -25.94 9.35 -6.04
CA MET A 105 -24.84 8.47 -6.42
C MET A 105 -24.10 8.97 -7.66
N VAL A 106 -24.80 9.45 -8.66
CA VAL A 106 -24.18 10.06 -9.85
C VAL A 106 -23.29 11.27 -9.48
N GLU A 107 -23.75 12.12 -8.55
CA GLU A 107 -22.92 13.24 -8.09
C GLU A 107 -21.62 12.76 -7.41
N ILE A 108 -21.67 11.66 -6.64
CA ILE A 108 -20.46 11.04 -6.05
C ILE A 108 -19.53 10.52 -7.15
N LEU A 109 -20.06 9.79 -8.14
CA LEU A 109 -19.26 9.26 -9.26
C LEU A 109 -18.59 10.38 -10.07
N ARG A 110 -19.29 11.48 -10.29
CA ARG A 110 -18.76 12.68 -10.99
C ARG A 110 -17.66 13.39 -10.23
N ARG A 111 -17.61 13.22 -8.92
CA ARG A 111 -16.62 13.80 -8.00
C ARG A 111 -15.63 12.77 -7.47
N ALA A 112 -15.47 11.64 -8.14
CA ALA A 112 -14.56 10.57 -7.73
C ALA A 112 -13.08 11.01 -7.68
N ASP A 113 -12.73 12.12 -8.34
CA ASP A 113 -11.41 12.74 -8.26
C ASP A 113 -11.07 13.25 -6.85
N ALA A 114 -12.07 13.56 -6.03
CA ALA A 114 -11.88 13.87 -4.61
C ALA A 114 -11.34 12.68 -3.79
N GLU A 115 -11.55 11.47 -4.29
CA GLU A 115 -10.98 10.23 -3.75
C GLU A 115 -9.69 9.82 -4.47
N GLY A 116 -9.14 10.64 -5.37
CA GLY A 116 -7.99 10.30 -6.20
C GLY A 116 -8.29 9.27 -7.29
N LEU A 117 -9.58 9.05 -7.59
CA LEU A 117 -10.04 8.18 -8.66
C LEU A 117 -10.32 9.01 -9.92
N ASN A 118 -10.42 8.36 -11.08
CA ASN A 118 -10.78 9.05 -12.31
C ASN A 118 -12.31 9.00 -12.51
N PRO A 119 -13.04 10.12 -12.47
CA PRO A 119 -14.49 10.13 -12.67
C PRO A 119 -14.94 9.44 -13.97
N GLU A 120 -14.09 9.49 -15.01
CA GLU A 120 -14.41 8.87 -16.30
C GLU A 120 -14.39 7.34 -16.25
N ASP A 121 -13.81 6.72 -15.24
CA ASP A 121 -13.92 5.28 -15.02
C ASP A 121 -15.33 4.86 -14.63
N TYR A 122 -16.12 5.83 -14.17
CA TYR A 122 -17.52 5.68 -13.74
C TYR A 122 -18.48 6.50 -14.62
N ASP A 123 -18.12 6.75 -15.87
CA ASP A 123 -18.91 7.52 -16.86
C ASP A 123 -19.22 8.97 -16.42
N GLY A 124 -18.35 9.61 -15.63
CA GLY A 124 -18.58 10.91 -14.99
C GLY A 124 -19.17 11.99 -15.90
N SER A 125 -18.60 12.19 -17.10
CA SER A 125 -19.09 13.18 -18.07
C SER A 125 -20.39 12.75 -18.78
N ARG A 126 -20.71 11.46 -18.85
CA ARG A 126 -21.84 10.91 -19.64
C ARG A 126 -23.17 10.94 -18.88
N TRP A 127 -23.16 11.11 -17.57
CA TRP A 127 -24.38 11.05 -16.76
C TRP A 127 -25.36 12.17 -17.09
N VAL A 128 -24.90 13.36 -17.47
CA VAL A 128 -25.78 14.46 -17.88
C VAL A 128 -26.60 14.07 -19.10
N GLU A 129 -25.96 13.49 -20.13
CA GLU A 129 -26.64 13.04 -21.34
C GLU A 129 -27.59 11.86 -21.06
N ARG A 130 -27.20 10.92 -20.19
CA ARG A 130 -28.05 9.79 -19.78
C ARG A 130 -29.31 10.24 -19.06
N PHE A 131 -29.24 11.25 -18.19
CA PHE A 131 -30.42 11.81 -17.57
C PHE A 131 -31.34 12.49 -18.60
N ALA A 132 -30.77 13.31 -19.49
CA ALA A 132 -31.54 13.97 -20.53
C ALA A 132 -32.24 12.96 -21.49
N HIS A 133 -31.55 11.89 -21.85
CA HIS A 133 -32.13 10.83 -22.68
C HIS A 133 -33.24 10.09 -21.96
N LEU A 134 -33.09 9.78 -20.68
CA LEU A 134 -34.14 9.13 -19.88
C LEU A 134 -35.38 10.00 -19.73
N GLU A 135 -35.26 11.31 -19.62
CA GLU A 135 -36.34 12.28 -19.51
C GLU A 135 -37.09 12.48 -20.86
N SER A 136 -36.37 12.34 -21.98
CA SER A 136 -36.95 12.55 -23.33
C SER A 136 -37.54 11.27 -23.97
N SER A 137 -37.11 10.10 -23.52
CA SER A 137 -37.47 8.82 -24.16
C SER A 137 -37.69 7.74 -23.11
N HIS A 138 -38.99 7.56 -22.73
CA HIS A 138 -39.41 6.53 -21.78
C HIS A 138 -39.52 5.14 -22.47
N SER A 139 -38.38 4.54 -22.81
CA SER A 139 -38.38 3.21 -23.40
C SER A 139 -37.90 2.15 -22.39
N PRO A 140 -38.54 0.98 -22.32
CA PRO A 140 -38.11 -0.11 -21.44
C PRO A 140 -36.64 -0.48 -21.62
N GLN A 141 -36.11 -0.37 -22.83
CA GLN A 141 -34.71 -0.64 -23.16
C GLN A 141 -33.79 0.47 -22.63
N GLY A 142 -34.18 1.76 -22.73
CA GLY A 142 -33.45 2.90 -22.23
C GLY A 142 -33.37 2.89 -20.69
N GLU A 143 -34.50 2.63 -20.04
CA GLU A 143 -34.57 2.49 -18.58
C GLU A 143 -33.68 1.35 -18.06
N ALA A 144 -33.76 0.16 -18.70
CA ALA A 144 -32.93 -0.98 -18.33
C ALA A 144 -31.42 -0.73 -18.54
N ARG A 145 -31.04 0.00 -19.60
CA ARG A 145 -29.64 0.40 -19.83
C ARG A 145 -29.14 1.35 -18.77
N PHE A 146 -29.90 2.39 -18.46
CA PHE A 146 -29.56 3.35 -17.41
C PHE A 146 -29.34 2.65 -16.06
N ASP A 147 -30.28 1.79 -15.69
CA ASP A 147 -30.27 1.10 -14.40
C ASP A 147 -29.04 0.18 -14.26
N VAL A 148 -28.73 -0.63 -15.30
CA VAL A 148 -27.53 -1.49 -15.32
C VAL A 148 -26.26 -0.65 -15.39
N ALA A 149 -26.21 0.42 -16.19
CA ALA A 149 -25.03 1.28 -16.28
C ALA A 149 -24.66 1.88 -14.91
N LEU A 150 -25.66 2.41 -14.19
CA LEU A 150 -25.41 2.98 -12.85
C LEU A 150 -24.97 1.89 -11.87
N THR A 151 -25.62 0.72 -11.88
CA THR A 151 -25.22 -0.42 -11.03
C THR A 151 -23.76 -0.82 -11.26
N VAL A 152 -23.34 -0.95 -12.53
CA VAL A 152 -21.95 -1.31 -12.87
C VAL A 152 -20.97 -0.25 -12.40
N CYS A 153 -21.23 1.04 -12.67
CA CYS A 153 -20.37 2.13 -12.26
C CYS A 153 -20.26 2.24 -10.73
N VAL A 154 -21.36 2.03 -10.00
CA VAL A 154 -21.36 2.04 -8.53
C VAL A 154 -20.58 0.86 -7.97
N MET A 155 -20.74 -0.34 -8.51
CA MET A 155 -19.97 -1.53 -8.08
C MET A 155 -18.47 -1.34 -8.31
N ARG A 156 -18.08 -0.79 -9.46
CA ARG A 156 -16.70 -0.43 -9.76
C ARG A 156 -16.15 0.56 -8.72
N TYR A 157 -16.87 1.66 -8.49
CA TYR A 157 -16.48 2.68 -7.51
C TYR A 157 -16.30 2.11 -6.10
N ILE A 158 -17.27 1.33 -5.61
CA ILE A 158 -17.19 0.69 -4.29
C ILE A 158 -15.97 -0.23 -4.20
N SER A 159 -15.72 -1.04 -5.23
CA SER A 159 -14.56 -1.92 -5.30
C SER A 159 -13.25 -1.13 -5.26
N ASP A 160 -13.15 -0.07 -6.08
CA ASP A 160 -11.94 0.72 -6.24
C ASP A 160 -11.61 1.53 -4.98
N VAL A 161 -12.62 2.08 -4.30
CA VAL A 161 -12.43 2.73 -2.98
C VAL A 161 -11.94 1.71 -1.93
N ARG A 162 -12.47 0.48 -1.99
CA ARG A 162 -12.19 -0.54 -0.97
C ARG A 162 -10.83 -1.20 -1.10
N ILE A 163 -10.43 -1.59 -2.32
CA ILE A 163 -9.25 -2.43 -2.56
C ILE A 163 -8.25 -1.83 -3.55
N GLY A 164 -8.55 -0.65 -4.12
CA GLY A 164 -7.80 -0.06 -5.21
C GLY A 164 -8.22 -0.60 -6.58
N ARG A 165 -7.80 0.11 -7.63
CA ARG A 165 -8.11 -0.23 -9.03
C ARG A 165 -7.26 -1.38 -9.54
N ILE A 166 -5.98 -1.43 -9.13
CA ILE A 166 -5.01 -2.43 -9.59
C ILE A 166 -4.64 -3.34 -8.43
N ASN A 167 -4.59 -4.66 -8.69
CA ASN A 167 -4.07 -5.61 -7.72
C ASN A 167 -2.55 -5.40 -7.56
N PRO A 168 -2.02 -5.16 -6.34
CA PRO A 168 -0.59 -4.94 -6.11
C PRO A 168 0.29 -6.11 -6.57
N LYS A 169 -0.23 -7.32 -6.68
CA LYS A 169 0.49 -8.49 -7.25
C LYS A 169 0.92 -8.27 -8.70
N HIS A 170 0.26 -7.37 -9.45
CA HIS A 170 0.68 -6.97 -10.80
C HIS A 170 2.10 -6.39 -10.81
N PHE A 171 2.49 -5.72 -9.73
CA PHE A 171 3.83 -5.16 -9.53
C PHE A 171 4.75 -6.09 -8.71
N GLN A 172 4.35 -7.34 -8.50
CA GLN A 172 5.03 -8.30 -7.62
C GLN A 172 5.11 -7.83 -6.16
N PHE A 173 4.20 -6.97 -5.74
CA PHE A 173 4.09 -6.56 -4.34
C PHE A 173 3.41 -7.66 -3.52
N GLY A 174 4.03 -8.00 -2.38
CA GLY A 174 3.56 -9.01 -1.45
C GLY A 174 2.43 -8.48 -0.53
N LEU A 175 1.45 -7.78 -1.11
CA LEU A 175 0.27 -7.26 -0.42
C LEU A 175 -0.98 -8.02 -0.88
N ASP A 176 -1.83 -8.41 0.08
CA ASP A 176 -3.04 -9.17 -0.21
C ASP A 176 -4.29 -8.31 -0.01
N VAL A 177 -5.02 -8.04 -1.11
CA VAL A 177 -6.28 -7.29 -1.11
C VAL A 177 -7.52 -8.20 -1.08
N GLU A 178 -7.37 -9.51 -1.33
CA GLU A 178 -8.49 -10.45 -1.49
C GLU A 178 -9.39 -10.52 -0.24
N HIS A 179 -8.77 -10.53 0.93
CA HIS A 179 -9.49 -10.61 2.21
C HIS A 179 -10.36 -9.38 2.52
N LYS A 180 -10.21 -8.28 1.77
CA LYS A 180 -10.99 -7.03 1.94
C LYS A 180 -12.13 -6.90 0.94
N LYS A 181 -12.21 -7.78 -0.05
CA LYS A 181 -13.29 -7.76 -1.03
C LYS A 181 -14.65 -7.83 -0.34
N LEU A 182 -15.56 -7.00 -0.80
CA LEU A 182 -16.93 -6.93 -0.28
C LEU A 182 -17.85 -7.86 -1.08
N ASN A 183 -18.92 -8.31 -0.44
CA ASN A 183 -20.06 -8.82 -1.16
C ASN A 183 -20.81 -7.64 -1.79
N LEU A 184 -20.37 -7.24 -2.99
CA LEU A 184 -20.91 -6.06 -3.69
C LEU A 184 -22.43 -6.08 -3.85
N PRO A 185 -23.08 -7.20 -4.23
CA PRO A 185 -24.54 -7.26 -4.31
C PRO A 185 -25.26 -6.94 -2.99
N SER A 186 -24.74 -7.46 -1.87
CA SER A 186 -25.34 -7.21 -0.56
C SER A 186 -25.13 -5.78 -0.11
N PHE A 187 -23.90 -5.30 -0.21
CA PHE A 187 -23.57 -3.92 0.18
C PHE A 187 -24.39 -2.91 -0.64
N LEU A 188 -24.52 -3.13 -1.95
CA LEU A 188 -25.28 -2.23 -2.82
C LEU A 188 -26.78 -2.25 -2.51
N ARG A 189 -27.38 -3.42 -2.17
CA ARG A 189 -28.79 -3.49 -1.73
C ARG A 189 -29.03 -2.68 -0.44
N GLU A 190 -28.13 -2.80 0.53
CA GLU A 190 -28.16 -2.01 1.76
C GLU A 190 -28.05 -0.52 1.45
N LEU A 191 -27.05 -0.12 0.63
CA LEU A 191 -26.82 1.25 0.21
C LEU A 191 -28.05 1.90 -0.44
N VAL A 192 -28.79 1.16 -1.26
CA VAL A 192 -30.00 1.66 -1.92
C VAL A 192 -31.19 1.73 -0.97
N SER A 193 -31.35 0.76 -0.07
CA SER A 193 -32.52 0.62 0.81
C SER A 193 -32.46 1.49 2.07
N GLU A 194 -31.26 1.82 2.55
CA GLU A 194 -31.09 2.58 3.78
C GLU A 194 -31.45 4.08 3.60
N GLN A 195 -32.03 4.67 4.64
CA GLN A 195 -32.32 6.11 4.68
C GLN A 195 -31.13 6.95 5.21
N THR A 196 -30.06 6.30 5.68
CA THR A 196 -28.82 6.94 6.13
C THR A 196 -28.12 7.68 5.00
N GLY A 197 -27.33 8.69 5.34
CA GLY A 197 -26.56 9.46 4.36
C GLY A 197 -25.62 8.57 3.56
N LEU A 198 -25.68 8.69 2.24
CA LEU A 198 -24.88 7.87 1.30
C LEU A 198 -23.39 8.00 1.55
N GLU A 199 -22.90 9.23 1.78
CA GLU A 199 -21.49 9.50 2.06
C GLU A 199 -21.00 8.81 3.34
N ALA A 200 -21.82 8.79 4.40
CA ALA A 200 -21.46 8.12 5.65
C ALA A 200 -21.28 6.61 5.45
N ARG A 201 -22.17 5.98 4.66
CA ARG A 201 -22.08 4.56 4.34
C ARG A 201 -20.87 4.23 3.46
N LEU A 202 -20.54 5.09 2.51
CA LEU A 202 -19.35 4.93 1.67
C LEU A 202 -18.05 5.14 2.47
N ALA A 203 -18.05 6.03 3.46
CA ALA A 203 -16.90 6.22 4.34
C ALA A 203 -16.52 4.96 5.15
N GLU A 204 -17.45 4.02 5.37
CA GLU A 204 -17.16 2.75 6.07
C GLU A 204 -16.29 1.78 5.25
N ILE A 205 -16.25 1.95 3.93
CA ILE A 205 -15.45 1.10 3.05
C ILE A 205 -14.06 1.68 2.77
N GLU A 206 -13.82 2.95 3.10
CA GLU A 206 -12.53 3.60 2.93
C GLU A 206 -11.46 2.99 3.85
N PRO A 207 -10.16 3.15 3.53
CA PRO A 207 -9.08 2.87 4.46
C PRO A 207 -9.26 3.64 5.78
N PRO A 208 -9.22 2.98 6.94
CA PRO A 208 -9.51 3.62 8.23
C PRO A 208 -8.38 4.49 8.77
N PHE A 209 -7.28 4.64 8.02
CA PHE A 209 -6.08 5.34 8.46
C PHE A 209 -6.28 6.86 8.50
N ALA A 210 -5.74 7.52 9.53
CA ALA A 210 -5.73 8.98 9.62
C ALA A 210 -4.95 9.60 8.45
N GLU A 211 -3.87 8.95 8.05
CA GLU A 211 -3.00 9.35 6.93
C GLU A 211 -3.75 9.30 5.58
N TYR A 212 -4.65 8.34 5.37
CA TYR A 212 -5.50 8.30 4.16
C TYR A 212 -6.39 9.53 4.07
N LYS A 213 -7.07 9.87 5.18
CA LYS A 213 -7.94 11.04 5.25
C LYS A 213 -7.17 12.35 5.06
N ALA A 214 -6.00 12.45 5.71
CA ALA A 214 -5.10 13.60 5.56
C ALA A 214 -4.59 13.73 4.12
N THR A 215 -4.22 12.62 3.48
CA THR A 215 -3.77 12.61 2.07
C THR A 215 -4.89 13.02 1.12
N ARG A 216 -6.14 12.62 1.37
CA ARG A 216 -7.32 13.07 0.60
C ARG A 216 -7.54 14.58 0.74
N GLN A 217 -7.42 15.13 1.94
CA GLN A 217 -7.50 16.58 2.16
C GLN A 217 -6.37 17.33 1.45
N ALA A 218 -5.15 16.79 1.52
CA ALA A 218 -4.00 17.33 0.78
C ALA A 218 -4.23 17.29 -0.73
N LEU A 219 -4.80 16.20 -1.27
CA LEU A 219 -5.16 16.10 -2.68
C LEU A 219 -6.08 17.23 -3.11
N LEU A 220 -7.18 17.47 -2.39
CA LEU A 220 -8.12 18.56 -2.69
C LEU A 220 -7.41 19.92 -2.69
N LYS A 221 -6.57 20.18 -1.69
CA LYS A 221 -5.77 21.40 -1.62
C LYS A 221 -4.85 21.56 -2.82
N TYR A 222 -4.10 20.51 -3.18
CA TYR A 222 -3.16 20.56 -4.29
C TYR A 222 -3.85 20.63 -5.66
N MET A 223 -5.05 20.07 -5.80
CA MET A 223 -5.86 20.25 -7.01
C MET A 223 -6.24 21.72 -7.23
N GLU A 224 -6.55 22.47 -6.17
CA GLU A 224 -6.77 23.93 -6.30
C GLU A 224 -5.48 24.68 -6.59
N LEU A 225 -4.39 24.40 -5.87
CA LEU A 225 -3.09 25.03 -6.14
C LEU A 225 -2.58 24.77 -7.57
N ALA A 226 -2.86 23.59 -8.12
CA ALA A 226 -2.46 23.25 -9.49
C ALA A 226 -3.18 24.09 -10.56
N LYS A 227 -4.34 24.68 -10.25
CA LYS A 227 -5.03 25.62 -11.17
C LYS A 227 -4.33 26.98 -11.25
N GLU A 228 -3.59 27.35 -10.20
CA GLU A 228 -2.84 28.59 -10.10
C GLU A 228 -1.38 28.45 -10.57
N ASP A 229 -0.94 27.21 -10.86
CA ASP A 229 0.41 26.93 -11.34
C ASP A 229 0.54 27.34 -12.82
N ASP A 230 1.32 28.38 -13.09
CA ASP A 230 1.56 28.89 -14.44
C ASP A 230 2.49 27.99 -15.29
N GLY A 231 3.09 26.98 -14.68
CA GLY A 231 4.01 26.02 -15.32
C GLY A 231 5.37 26.62 -15.69
N GLU A 232 5.63 27.89 -15.37
CA GLU A 232 6.90 28.52 -15.66
C GLU A 232 8.04 27.96 -14.79
N LYS A 233 9.16 27.62 -15.44
CA LYS A 233 10.32 27.02 -14.76
C LYS A 233 11.26 28.08 -14.20
N LEU A 234 11.81 27.81 -13.01
CA LEU A 234 12.94 28.54 -12.48
C LEU A 234 14.20 28.23 -13.31
N PRO A 235 15.02 29.25 -13.62
CA PRO A 235 16.31 29.02 -14.25
C PRO A 235 17.25 28.23 -13.32
N GLN A 236 18.08 27.37 -13.90
CA GLN A 236 19.13 26.70 -13.15
C GLN A 236 20.21 27.68 -12.73
N PRO A 237 20.68 27.66 -11.47
CA PRO A 237 21.84 28.44 -11.06
C PRO A 237 23.11 27.87 -11.72
N PRO A 238 24.13 28.70 -11.98
CA PRO A 238 25.39 28.27 -12.63
C PRO A 238 26.24 27.32 -11.73
N GLY A 239 25.76 26.99 -10.55
CA GLY A 239 26.39 26.12 -9.57
C GLY A 239 25.58 26.14 -8.29
N ILE A 240 26.20 25.83 -7.15
CA ILE A 240 25.54 25.97 -5.84
C ILE A 240 25.43 27.46 -5.51
N LEU A 241 24.21 27.96 -5.33
CA LEU A 241 23.94 29.32 -4.95
C LEU A 241 23.71 29.43 -3.44
N PHE A 242 24.54 30.23 -2.79
CA PHE A 242 24.45 30.55 -1.38
C PHE A 242 23.69 31.83 -1.11
N ALA A 243 23.29 32.08 0.13
CA ALA A 243 22.71 33.35 0.56
C ALA A 243 23.65 34.52 0.20
N GLY A 244 23.09 35.63 -0.32
CA GLY A 244 23.82 36.80 -0.83
C GLY A 244 24.23 36.69 -2.30
N GLY A 245 24.07 35.55 -2.94
CA GLY A 245 24.38 35.35 -4.34
C GLY A 245 23.32 35.93 -5.30
N LEU A 246 23.74 36.23 -6.53
CA LEU A 246 22.84 36.77 -7.57
C LEU A 246 22.07 35.65 -8.27
N TYR A 247 20.75 35.82 -8.39
CA TYR A 247 19.86 34.87 -9.06
C TYR A 247 18.76 35.59 -9.82
N GLU A 248 18.69 35.35 -11.12
CA GLU A 248 17.69 35.98 -12.00
C GLU A 248 16.25 35.51 -11.72
N GLY A 249 16.09 34.38 -11.04
CA GLY A 249 14.78 33.78 -10.72
C GLY A 249 14.16 34.24 -9.39
N ILE A 250 14.62 35.34 -8.75
CA ILE A 250 14.15 35.77 -7.41
C ILE A 250 12.63 35.98 -7.38
N SER A 251 12.06 36.74 -8.30
CA SER A 251 10.61 36.96 -8.34
C SER A 251 9.82 35.66 -8.50
N ARG A 252 10.30 34.79 -9.38
CA ARG A 252 9.64 33.51 -9.68
C ARG A 252 9.71 32.53 -8.51
N ILE A 253 10.88 32.38 -7.86
CA ILE A 253 10.99 31.50 -6.68
C ILE A 253 10.14 32.03 -5.53
N ALA A 254 10.05 33.35 -5.35
CA ALA A 254 9.19 33.95 -4.35
C ALA A 254 7.71 33.63 -4.60
N SER A 255 7.24 33.78 -5.84
CA SER A 255 5.87 33.45 -6.23
C SER A 255 5.57 31.96 -6.04
N ARG A 256 6.48 31.08 -6.46
CA ARG A 256 6.35 29.63 -6.30
C ARG A 256 6.27 29.22 -4.84
N LEU A 257 7.18 29.72 -3.99
CA LEU A 257 7.21 29.41 -2.56
C LEU A 257 6.00 29.99 -1.80
N ARG A 258 5.44 31.14 -2.24
CA ARG A 258 4.17 31.66 -1.70
C ARG A 258 2.99 30.77 -2.06
N LEU A 259 2.90 30.37 -3.33
CA LEU A 259 1.82 29.49 -3.81
C LEU A 259 1.74 28.21 -3.00
N ILE A 260 2.87 27.55 -2.74
CA ILE A 260 2.92 26.30 -1.98
C ILE A 260 2.99 26.48 -0.46
N GLY A 261 3.02 27.72 0.03
CA GLY A 261 2.95 28.08 1.46
C GLY A 261 4.28 28.03 2.21
N ASP A 262 5.43 27.87 1.51
CA ASP A 262 6.75 27.90 2.16
C ASP A 262 7.24 29.32 2.42
N LEU A 263 6.82 30.31 1.63
CA LEU A 263 7.06 31.72 1.89
C LEU A 263 5.77 32.38 2.39
N PRO A 264 5.77 33.04 3.56
CA PRO A 264 4.60 33.79 4.04
C PRO A 264 4.12 34.83 3.03
N GLN A 265 2.82 35.07 2.98
CA GLN A 265 2.23 36.04 2.02
C GLN A 265 2.68 37.49 2.28
N ASP A 266 2.93 37.83 3.54
CA ASP A 266 3.40 39.13 4.01
C ASP A 266 4.92 39.30 3.95
N ALA A 267 5.68 38.27 3.54
CA ALA A 267 7.14 38.38 3.39
C ALA A 267 7.50 39.41 2.32
N VAL A 268 8.29 40.41 2.71
CA VAL A 268 8.70 41.49 1.80
C VAL A 268 9.93 41.03 0.99
N ILE A 269 9.73 40.89 -0.32
CA ILE A 269 10.80 40.67 -1.29
C ILE A 269 10.77 41.87 -2.24
N PRO A 270 11.87 42.66 -2.34
CA PRO A 270 11.88 43.80 -3.26
C PRO A 270 11.64 43.35 -4.71
N PRO A 271 10.77 44.02 -5.45
CA PRO A 271 10.35 43.58 -6.82
C PRO A 271 11.51 43.36 -7.79
N ASP A 272 12.53 44.22 -7.70
CA ASP A 272 13.68 44.17 -8.62
C ASP A 272 14.93 43.50 -8.02
N SER A 273 14.77 42.85 -6.87
CA SER A 273 15.87 42.14 -6.22
C SER A 273 16.37 41.02 -7.12
N LYS A 274 17.68 40.95 -7.27
CA LYS A 274 18.40 39.81 -7.86
C LYS A 274 19.23 39.06 -6.81
N VAL A 275 19.18 39.48 -5.57
CA VAL A 275 19.96 38.86 -4.47
C VAL A 275 19.12 37.81 -3.77
N TYR A 276 19.67 36.62 -3.67
CA TYR A 276 19.06 35.50 -2.94
C TYR A 276 19.38 35.62 -1.44
N GLU A 277 18.47 36.18 -0.66
CA GLU A 277 18.71 36.42 0.76
C GLU A 277 17.42 36.49 1.59
N GLY A 278 17.58 36.65 2.91
CA GLY A 278 16.50 36.91 3.84
C GLY A 278 15.43 35.83 3.88
N PRO A 279 14.13 36.20 3.83
CA PRO A 279 13.00 35.26 3.95
C PRO A 279 13.00 34.13 2.90
N LEU A 280 13.62 34.35 1.74
CA LEU A 280 13.71 33.34 0.67
C LEU A 280 14.57 32.15 1.09
N VAL A 281 15.69 32.39 1.80
CA VAL A 281 16.58 31.32 2.28
C VAL A 281 15.83 30.41 3.24
N ASP A 282 15.09 30.97 4.17
CA ASP A 282 14.31 30.19 5.12
C ASP A 282 13.12 29.48 4.49
N ALA A 283 12.52 30.10 3.47
CA ALA A 283 11.47 29.44 2.68
C ALA A 283 12.03 28.24 1.89
N VAL A 284 13.22 28.37 1.30
CA VAL A 284 13.90 27.26 0.63
C VAL A 284 14.26 26.14 1.60
N LYS A 285 14.72 26.44 2.83
CA LYS A 285 14.97 25.41 3.86
C LYS A 285 13.68 24.63 4.20
N ARG A 286 12.54 25.32 4.34
CA ARG A 286 11.23 24.67 4.57
C ARG A 286 10.87 23.77 3.39
N PHE A 287 10.99 24.29 2.18
CA PHE A 287 10.77 23.52 0.96
C PHE A 287 11.66 22.27 0.90
N GLN A 288 12.98 22.42 1.09
CA GLN A 288 13.94 21.32 1.08
C GLN A 288 13.56 20.22 2.08
N LYS A 289 13.24 20.61 3.32
CA LYS A 289 12.79 19.67 4.35
C LYS A 289 11.58 18.85 3.91
N ARG A 290 10.59 19.50 3.25
CA ARG A 290 9.36 18.84 2.77
C ARG A 290 9.58 17.99 1.51
N HIS A 291 10.73 18.10 0.85
CA HIS A 291 11.04 17.39 -0.38
C HIS A 291 12.21 16.42 -0.25
N GLY A 292 12.53 16.01 1.00
CA GLY A 292 13.57 15.02 1.27
C GLY A 292 14.98 15.50 0.90
N LEU A 293 15.19 16.82 0.85
CA LEU A 293 16.47 17.47 0.58
C LEU A 293 17.10 17.99 1.88
N THR A 294 18.42 18.16 1.90
CA THR A 294 19.13 18.78 3.03
C THR A 294 18.68 20.23 3.22
N PRO A 295 18.08 20.60 4.38
CA PRO A 295 17.49 21.92 4.59
C PRO A 295 18.55 22.98 4.91
N ASN A 296 19.54 23.16 4.03
CA ASN A 296 20.64 24.10 4.15
C ASN A 296 20.34 25.49 3.56
N GLY A 297 19.27 25.63 2.77
CA GLY A 297 18.89 26.86 2.09
C GLY A 297 19.75 27.17 0.86
N TYR A 298 20.54 26.24 0.35
CA TYR A 298 21.28 26.44 -0.89
C TYR A 298 20.39 26.10 -2.10
N LEU A 299 20.47 26.90 -3.14
CA LEU A 299 19.84 26.55 -4.43
C LEU A 299 20.83 25.69 -5.21
N THR A 300 20.66 24.39 -5.09
CA THR A 300 21.36 23.36 -5.89
C THR A 300 20.54 23.01 -7.11
N VAL A 301 21.11 22.27 -8.05
CA VAL A 301 20.38 21.69 -9.19
C VAL A 301 19.17 20.89 -8.69
N ASP A 302 19.36 20.01 -7.72
CA ASP A 302 18.30 19.18 -7.12
C ASP A 302 17.17 20.03 -6.52
N THR A 303 17.51 21.11 -5.78
CA THR A 303 16.52 22.01 -5.19
C THR A 303 15.67 22.68 -6.27
N VAL A 304 16.32 23.18 -7.33
CA VAL A 304 15.62 23.84 -8.45
C VAL A 304 14.80 22.84 -9.27
N GLU A 305 15.29 21.64 -9.49
CA GLU A 305 14.52 20.57 -10.14
C GLU A 305 13.24 20.24 -9.36
N GLN A 306 13.33 20.09 -8.04
CA GLN A 306 12.15 19.84 -7.20
C GLN A 306 11.18 21.02 -7.17
N LEU A 307 11.66 22.27 -7.19
CA LEU A 307 10.84 23.47 -7.34
C LEU A 307 10.16 23.53 -8.70
N ASN A 308 10.78 23.00 -9.73
CA ASN A 308 10.27 22.97 -11.10
C ASN A 308 9.30 21.81 -11.39
N VAL A 309 9.07 20.91 -10.43
CA VAL A 309 8.04 19.86 -10.59
C VAL A 309 6.66 20.53 -10.62
N PRO A 310 5.86 20.34 -11.70
CA PRO A 310 4.52 20.92 -11.79
C PRO A 310 3.62 20.47 -10.65
N LEU A 311 2.73 21.34 -10.15
CA LEU A 311 1.80 20.96 -9.08
C LEU A 311 0.82 19.86 -9.52
N ALA A 312 0.51 19.77 -10.81
CA ALA A 312 -0.24 18.64 -11.37
C ALA A 312 0.45 17.29 -11.11
N SER A 313 1.79 17.23 -11.19
CA SER A 313 2.54 16.01 -10.83
C SER A 313 2.50 15.72 -9.33
N ARG A 314 2.41 16.73 -8.47
CA ARG A 314 2.20 16.55 -7.03
C ARG A 314 0.79 16.02 -6.72
N VAL A 315 -0.22 16.48 -7.46
CA VAL A 315 -1.58 15.90 -7.42
C VAL A 315 -1.52 14.42 -7.77
N GLU A 316 -0.76 14.04 -8.81
CA GLU A 316 -0.64 12.64 -9.20
C GLU A 316 0.08 11.80 -8.11
N GLN A 317 1.17 12.28 -7.51
CA GLN A 317 1.80 11.59 -6.37
C GLN A 317 0.83 11.32 -5.21
N LEU A 318 -0.06 12.27 -4.90
CA LEU A 318 -1.10 12.10 -3.88
C LEU A 318 -2.14 11.05 -4.29
N ARG A 319 -2.57 11.03 -5.57
CA ARG A 319 -3.48 10.02 -6.12
C ARG A 319 -2.90 8.61 -6.06
N LEU A 320 -1.64 8.45 -6.45
CA LEU A 320 -0.92 7.17 -6.40
C LEU A 320 -0.73 6.70 -4.95
N THR A 321 -0.49 7.63 -4.03
CA THR A 321 -0.41 7.30 -2.60
C THR A 321 -1.76 6.84 -2.05
N LEU A 322 -2.87 7.49 -2.40
CA LEU A 322 -4.22 7.04 -2.03
C LEU A 322 -4.53 5.64 -2.59
N GLU A 323 -4.13 5.35 -3.83
CA GLU A 323 -4.27 4.02 -4.42
C GLU A 323 -3.54 2.97 -3.58
N ARG A 324 -2.30 3.25 -3.14
CA ARG A 324 -1.49 2.34 -2.32
C ARG A 324 -2.03 2.14 -0.90
N TYR A 325 -2.62 3.16 -0.28
CA TYR A 325 -3.31 2.98 1.01
C TYR A 325 -4.45 1.95 0.91
N ARG A 326 -5.15 1.87 -0.22
CA ARG A 326 -6.21 0.90 -0.46
C ARG A 326 -5.69 -0.52 -0.57
N TRP A 327 -4.41 -0.75 -0.78
CA TRP A 327 -3.79 -2.07 -0.79
C TRP A 327 -3.48 -2.60 0.60
N LEU A 328 -3.33 -1.73 1.59
CA LEU A 328 -2.93 -2.10 2.94
C LEU A 328 -4.05 -2.85 3.69
N ARG A 329 -3.67 -3.68 4.63
CA ARG A 329 -4.59 -4.33 5.57
C ARG A 329 -5.21 -3.29 6.50
N TYR A 330 -6.52 -3.37 6.75
CA TYR A 330 -7.26 -2.37 7.54
C TYR A 330 -7.27 -2.63 9.04
N SER A 331 -6.86 -3.81 9.48
CA SER A 331 -6.79 -4.17 10.91
C SER A 331 -5.56 -5.01 11.20
N PHE A 332 -4.95 -4.76 12.34
CA PHE A 332 -3.79 -5.48 12.83
C PHE A 332 -4.05 -6.03 14.22
N THR A 333 -3.49 -7.20 14.53
CA THR A 333 -3.58 -7.82 15.87
C THR A 333 -2.65 -7.15 16.88
N GLN A 334 -1.63 -6.46 16.41
CA GLN A 334 -0.66 -5.65 17.13
C GLN A 334 -0.40 -4.38 16.33
N PRO A 335 -0.01 -3.26 16.94
CA PRO A 335 0.44 -2.07 16.22
C PRO A 335 1.60 -2.42 15.28
N PRO A 336 1.58 -1.92 14.03
CA PRO A 336 2.57 -2.28 13.04
C PRO A 336 3.88 -1.48 13.17
N VAL A 337 4.95 -2.04 12.61
CA VAL A 337 6.12 -1.31 12.14
C VAL A 337 5.93 -1.04 10.65
N VAL A 338 6.10 0.19 10.21
CA VAL A 338 5.96 0.60 8.81
C VAL A 338 7.27 1.20 8.32
N VAL A 339 7.80 0.69 7.21
CA VAL A 339 8.95 1.27 6.50
C VAL A 339 8.47 1.85 5.19
N ASN A 340 8.58 3.16 5.03
CA ASN A 340 8.28 3.82 3.76
C ASN A 340 9.59 4.03 2.98
N LEU A 341 9.73 3.30 1.87
CA LEU A 341 10.98 3.23 1.11
C LEU A 341 11.42 4.59 0.51
N PRO A 342 10.55 5.36 -0.21
CA PRO A 342 10.96 6.64 -0.78
C PRO A 342 11.29 7.71 0.24
N GLU A 343 10.74 7.60 1.45
CA GLU A 343 11.00 8.50 2.56
C GLU A 343 12.28 8.15 3.33
N TYR A 344 12.76 6.90 3.17
CA TYR A 344 13.83 6.33 3.98
C TYR A 344 13.54 6.40 5.49
N ARG A 345 12.31 6.06 5.87
CA ARG A 345 11.84 6.19 7.24
C ARG A 345 11.12 4.96 7.74
N LEU A 346 11.44 4.58 8.97
CA LEU A 346 10.70 3.58 9.74
C LEU A 346 9.88 4.30 10.80
N ARG A 347 8.63 3.86 11.01
CA ARG A 347 7.76 4.24 12.13
C ARG A 347 7.24 2.98 12.81
N ALA A 348 7.29 2.94 14.13
CA ALA A 348 6.63 1.93 14.95
C ALA A 348 5.47 2.59 15.70
N PHE A 349 4.28 2.05 15.55
CA PHE A 349 3.05 2.64 16.10
C PHE A 349 2.71 2.05 17.46
N ASP A 350 2.13 2.83 18.35
CA ASP A 350 1.58 2.38 19.61
C ASP A 350 0.09 1.96 19.46
N ARG A 351 -0.49 1.42 20.55
CA ARG A 351 -1.86 0.86 20.53
C ARG A 351 -2.96 1.88 20.24
N ASP A 352 -2.70 3.14 20.49
CA ASP A 352 -3.58 4.27 20.18
C ASP A 352 -3.42 4.81 18.76
N GLY A 353 -2.54 4.17 17.96
CA GLY A 353 -2.27 4.56 16.57
C GLY A 353 -1.27 5.72 16.42
N GLN A 354 -0.67 6.17 17.52
CA GLN A 354 0.36 7.21 17.49
C GLN A 354 1.73 6.62 17.16
N VAL A 355 2.62 7.46 16.60
CA VAL A 355 4.01 7.06 16.34
C VAL A 355 4.79 7.04 17.66
N GLY A 356 5.06 5.83 18.17
CA GLY A 356 5.85 5.64 19.40
C GLY A 356 7.36 5.68 19.16
N LEU A 357 7.83 5.33 17.94
CA LEU A 357 9.24 5.39 17.55
C LEU A 357 9.34 5.70 16.06
N ALA A 358 10.28 6.57 15.68
CA ALA A 358 10.58 6.86 14.29
C ALA A 358 12.08 7.08 14.07
N MET A 359 12.65 6.48 13.01
CA MET A 359 14.06 6.60 12.69
C MET A 359 14.31 6.59 11.18
N ASN A 360 15.47 7.09 10.77
CA ASN A 360 15.93 6.93 9.40
C ASN A 360 16.35 5.48 9.12
N VAL A 361 16.24 5.10 7.87
CA VAL A 361 16.72 3.80 7.37
C VAL A 361 17.49 3.98 6.08
N ASN A 362 18.38 3.02 5.79
CA ASN A 362 18.97 2.83 4.47
C ASN A 362 18.33 1.59 3.84
N VAL A 363 17.96 1.69 2.57
CA VAL A 363 17.23 0.64 1.84
C VAL A 363 18.04 0.15 0.63
N GLY A 364 17.53 -0.82 -0.08
CA GLY A 364 18.21 -1.42 -1.23
C GLY A 364 18.49 -0.43 -2.36
N ASP A 365 19.60 -0.65 -3.07
CA ASP A 365 19.97 0.11 -4.25
C ASP A 365 18.91 0.04 -5.35
N ALA A 366 18.72 1.15 -6.04
CA ALA A 366 17.63 1.34 -7.02
C ALA A 366 17.75 0.45 -8.27
N TYR A 367 18.95 0.02 -8.62
CA TYR A 367 19.20 -0.69 -9.88
C TYR A 367 19.19 -2.21 -9.69
N ASP A 368 20.00 -2.70 -8.75
CA ASP A 368 20.30 -4.12 -8.64
C ASP A 368 19.68 -4.82 -7.43
N PHE A 369 19.33 -4.06 -6.38
CA PHE A 369 19.00 -4.60 -5.07
C PHE A 369 17.79 -3.94 -4.41
N GLN A 370 16.75 -3.61 -5.19
CA GLN A 370 15.56 -2.94 -4.65
C GLN A 370 14.97 -3.71 -3.46
N THR A 371 14.68 -3.00 -2.38
CA THR A 371 13.88 -3.56 -1.27
C THR A 371 12.44 -3.76 -1.76
N PRO A 372 11.87 -4.96 -1.71
CA PRO A 372 10.52 -5.23 -2.18
C PRO A 372 9.45 -4.64 -1.27
N VAL A 373 8.27 -4.40 -1.84
CA VAL A 373 7.06 -3.94 -1.12
C VAL A 373 6.24 -5.17 -0.71
N PHE A 374 6.07 -5.39 0.61
CA PHE A 374 5.29 -6.52 1.14
C PHE A 374 4.90 -6.33 2.61
N GLU A 375 4.02 -7.20 3.12
CA GLU A 375 3.70 -7.32 4.54
C GLU A 375 4.20 -8.65 5.11
N SER A 376 4.60 -8.64 6.39
CA SER A 376 5.01 -9.83 7.14
C SER A 376 4.79 -9.62 8.64
N GLY A 377 5.36 -10.49 9.48
CA GLY A 377 5.36 -10.36 10.94
C GLY A 377 6.75 -10.59 11.53
N ILE A 378 7.24 -9.62 12.29
CA ILE A 378 8.50 -9.76 13.05
C ILE A 378 8.30 -10.82 14.11
N ARG A 379 9.18 -11.83 14.16
CA ARG A 379 9.06 -12.98 15.07
C ARG A 379 10.12 -13.03 16.13
N TYR A 380 11.35 -12.65 15.80
CA TYR A 380 12.47 -12.71 16.74
C TYR A 380 13.60 -11.77 16.35
N LEU A 381 14.44 -11.49 17.32
CA LEU A 381 15.69 -10.76 17.18
C LEU A 381 16.86 -11.72 17.38
N VAL A 382 17.99 -11.44 16.72
CA VAL A 382 19.26 -12.14 16.95
C VAL A 382 20.29 -11.10 17.31
N PHE A 383 20.79 -11.14 18.55
CA PHE A 383 21.89 -10.31 19.02
C PHE A 383 23.24 -10.93 18.64
N ARG A 384 24.20 -10.07 18.27
CA ARG A 384 25.54 -10.46 17.82
C ARG A 384 25.47 -11.56 16.75
N PRO A 385 24.82 -11.29 15.60
CA PRO A 385 24.56 -12.31 14.59
C PRO A 385 25.83 -12.70 13.84
N TYR A 386 25.87 -13.94 13.33
CA TYR A 386 26.69 -14.25 12.17
C TYR A 386 26.02 -13.67 10.91
N TRP A 387 26.81 -13.09 10.02
CA TRP A 387 26.35 -12.77 8.68
C TRP A 387 26.73 -13.91 7.71
N ASN A 388 25.78 -14.74 7.38
CA ASN A 388 25.95 -15.71 6.31
C ASN A 388 25.87 -14.98 4.97
N VAL A 389 26.99 -14.95 4.23
CA VAL A 389 27.08 -14.17 2.99
C VAL A 389 26.11 -14.73 1.96
N PRO A 390 25.17 -13.92 1.42
CA PRO A 390 24.23 -14.37 0.40
C PRO A 390 24.95 -14.87 -0.86
N PRO A 391 24.42 -15.89 -1.57
CA PRO A 391 25.09 -16.48 -2.74
C PRO A 391 25.42 -15.49 -3.86
N ARG A 392 24.64 -14.41 -4.02
CA ARG A 392 24.90 -13.36 -5.01
C ARG A 392 26.12 -12.51 -4.62
N ILE A 393 26.17 -12.05 -3.38
CA ILE A 393 27.32 -11.30 -2.84
C ILE A 393 28.57 -12.18 -2.82
N LEU A 394 28.43 -13.42 -2.37
CA LEU A 394 29.55 -14.37 -2.36
C LEU A 394 30.19 -14.52 -3.76
N ARG A 395 29.39 -14.66 -4.80
CA ARG A 395 29.90 -14.87 -6.17
C ARG A 395 30.44 -13.61 -6.81
N ASN A 396 29.78 -12.46 -6.59
CA ASN A 396 30.06 -11.24 -7.33
C ASN A 396 31.09 -10.33 -6.64
N GLU A 397 31.29 -10.52 -5.35
CA GLU A 397 32.13 -9.65 -4.51
C GLU A 397 33.18 -10.50 -3.77
N VAL A 398 32.78 -11.29 -2.76
CA VAL A 398 33.72 -11.97 -1.85
C VAL A 398 34.65 -12.95 -2.56
N ILE A 399 34.19 -13.73 -3.55
CA ILE A 399 35.07 -14.66 -4.30
C ILE A 399 36.06 -13.92 -5.21
N PRO A 400 35.70 -12.87 -5.97
CA PRO A 400 36.65 -12.03 -6.68
C PRO A 400 37.71 -11.42 -5.79
N ASP A 401 37.29 -10.74 -4.68
CA ASP A 401 38.21 -10.10 -3.76
C ASP A 401 39.16 -11.09 -3.09
N THR A 402 38.65 -12.29 -2.70
CA THR A 402 39.47 -13.38 -2.17
C THR A 402 40.42 -13.95 -3.23
N ALA A 403 40.09 -13.86 -4.52
CA ALA A 403 40.99 -14.30 -5.58
C ALA A 403 42.15 -13.33 -5.78
N GLU A 404 41.92 -12.03 -5.59
CA GLU A 404 42.96 -11.01 -5.65
C GLU A 404 43.81 -11.00 -4.38
N ASP A 405 43.16 -11.06 -3.20
CA ASP A 405 43.83 -11.09 -1.91
C ASP A 405 43.37 -12.29 -1.07
N ARG A 406 44.28 -13.27 -0.85
CA ARG A 406 43.99 -14.47 -0.07
C ARG A 406 43.76 -14.22 1.41
N SER A 407 44.14 -13.05 1.91
CA SER A 407 43.89 -12.63 3.29
C SER A 407 42.51 -11.95 3.49
N TYR A 408 41.81 -11.58 2.41
CA TYR A 408 40.52 -10.92 2.43
C TYR A 408 39.54 -11.52 3.45
N ILE A 409 39.44 -12.85 3.49
CA ILE A 409 38.54 -13.57 4.42
C ILE A 409 38.87 -13.28 5.89
N VAL A 410 40.19 -13.38 6.25
CA VAL A 410 40.60 -13.15 7.65
C VAL A 410 40.60 -11.68 8.02
N ASP A 411 40.96 -10.78 7.08
CA ASP A 411 41.04 -9.34 7.31
C ASP A 411 39.65 -8.71 7.49
N ASN A 412 38.60 -9.37 6.98
CA ASN A 412 37.21 -8.98 7.17
C ASN A 412 36.47 -9.82 8.25
N ASP A 413 37.17 -10.45 9.19
CA ASP A 413 36.60 -11.29 10.24
C ASP A 413 35.66 -12.41 9.71
N MET A 414 35.93 -12.89 8.50
CA MET A 414 35.14 -13.95 7.87
C MET A 414 35.77 -15.34 8.11
N GLU A 415 34.98 -16.37 7.88
CA GLU A 415 35.38 -17.76 7.88
C GLU A 415 34.66 -18.54 6.78
N VAL A 416 35.38 -19.51 6.17
CA VAL A 416 34.82 -20.42 5.18
C VAL A 416 34.19 -21.59 5.89
N THR A 417 32.94 -21.92 5.54
CA THR A 417 32.22 -23.04 6.15
C THR A 417 31.65 -23.99 5.12
N THR A 418 31.37 -25.21 5.54
CA THR A 418 30.47 -26.11 4.84
C THR A 418 29.01 -25.59 4.93
N PRO A 419 28.08 -26.05 4.09
CA PRO A 419 26.66 -25.66 4.16
C PRO A 419 25.99 -25.96 5.49
N ASP A 420 26.47 -26.93 6.26
CA ASP A 420 26.03 -27.27 7.62
C ASP A 420 26.73 -26.46 8.73
N GLY A 421 27.60 -25.51 8.35
CA GLY A 421 28.20 -24.53 9.24
C GLY A 421 29.49 -24.93 9.91
N GLN A 422 30.13 -26.05 9.52
CA GLN A 422 31.46 -26.45 10.03
C GLN A 422 32.55 -25.56 9.42
N VAL A 423 33.43 -24.99 10.24
CA VAL A 423 34.52 -24.13 9.80
C VAL A 423 35.58 -24.99 9.07
N VAL A 424 35.88 -24.61 7.83
CA VAL A 424 36.90 -25.24 6.97
C VAL A 424 38.18 -24.42 6.96
N ALA A 425 38.04 -23.08 6.93
CA ALA A 425 39.16 -22.15 6.97
C ALA A 425 38.78 -20.83 7.64
N SER A 426 39.70 -20.26 8.43
CA SER A 426 39.57 -18.98 9.12
C SER A 426 40.84 -18.13 9.01
N GLY A 427 41.69 -18.41 8.02
CA GLY A 427 42.95 -17.75 7.68
C GLY A 427 43.07 -17.55 6.17
N PRO A 428 44.26 -17.23 5.66
CA PRO A 428 44.49 -17.06 4.22
C PRO A 428 44.03 -18.27 3.41
N ILE A 429 43.35 -18.04 2.30
CA ILE A 429 42.59 -19.04 1.55
C ILE A 429 43.50 -19.74 0.51
N SER A 430 43.56 -21.08 0.55
CA SER A 430 44.25 -21.89 -0.47
C SER A 430 43.45 -21.92 -1.78
N ASP A 431 44.16 -22.23 -2.89
CA ASP A 431 43.52 -22.39 -4.19
C ASP A 431 42.46 -23.49 -4.20
N SER A 432 42.66 -24.58 -3.44
CA SER A 432 41.68 -25.66 -3.31
C SER A 432 40.39 -25.18 -2.63
N VAL A 433 40.48 -24.35 -1.60
CA VAL A 433 39.31 -23.76 -0.91
C VAL A 433 38.58 -22.77 -1.82
N LEU A 434 39.34 -21.92 -2.55
CA LEU A 434 38.74 -20.97 -3.50
C LEU A 434 38.02 -21.71 -4.65
N GLN A 435 38.57 -22.81 -5.16
CA GLN A 435 37.87 -23.63 -6.16
C GLN A 435 36.56 -24.23 -5.63
N GLN A 436 36.54 -24.68 -4.38
CA GLN A 436 35.33 -25.20 -3.74
C GLN A 436 34.27 -24.11 -3.50
N LEU A 437 34.66 -22.87 -3.15
CA LEU A 437 33.78 -21.71 -3.07
C LEU A 437 33.16 -21.38 -4.44
N ARG A 438 33.96 -21.32 -5.50
CA ARG A 438 33.50 -21.14 -6.89
C ARG A 438 32.54 -22.24 -7.35
N ALA A 439 32.76 -23.46 -6.90
CA ALA A 439 31.91 -24.60 -7.19
C ALA A 439 30.63 -24.66 -6.32
N GLY A 440 30.43 -23.72 -5.40
CA GLY A 440 29.27 -23.69 -4.49
C GLY A 440 29.25 -24.83 -3.46
N LYS A 441 30.38 -25.48 -3.20
CA LYS A 441 30.52 -26.56 -2.20
C LYS A 441 30.77 -26.01 -0.79
N LEU A 442 31.29 -24.82 -0.71
CA LEU A 442 31.54 -24.07 0.54
C LEU A 442 30.84 -22.74 0.49
N THR A 443 30.63 -22.13 1.66
CA THR A 443 30.08 -20.81 1.83
C THR A 443 30.99 -19.98 2.75
N VAL A 444 30.66 -18.69 2.91
CA VAL A 444 31.37 -17.78 3.78
C VAL A 444 30.39 -17.17 4.78
N ARG A 445 30.82 -16.99 6.01
CA ARG A 445 30.11 -16.18 7.00
C ARG A 445 31.08 -15.24 7.70
N GLN A 446 30.59 -14.05 8.06
CA GLN A 446 31.31 -13.11 8.93
C GLN A 446 30.97 -13.38 10.39
N LYS A 447 31.97 -13.29 11.25
CA LYS A 447 31.84 -13.51 12.69
C LYS A 447 31.05 -12.37 13.35
N PRO A 448 30.39 -12.61 14.50
CA PRO A 448 29.81 -11.57 15.32
C PRO A 448 30.87 -10.55 15.78
N GLY A 449 30.52 -9.28 15.72
CA GLY A 449 31.43 -8.19 16.12
C GLY A 449 30.92 -6.83 15.64
N PRO A 450 31.57 -5.74 16.08
CA PRO A 450 31.17 -4.38 15.68
C PRO A 450 31.34 -4.13 14.18
N GLU A 451 32.28 -4.82 13.53
CA GLU A 451 32.53 -4.71 12.07
C GLU A 451 31.68 -5.69 11.23
N ASN A 452 30.76 -6.44 11.86
CA ASN A 452 29.88 -7.34 11.13
C ASN A 452 28.91 -6.54 10.25
N ALA A 453 28.74 -6.93 8.99
CA ALA A 453 27.84 -6.24 8.05
C ALA A 453 26.38 -6.13 8.54
N LEU A 454 25.95 -7.00 9.46
CA LEU A 454 24.62 -6.92 10.11
C LEU A 454 24.65 -6.16 11.43
N GLY A 455 25.79 -5.55 11.80
CA GLY A 455 26.00 -4.93 13.08
C GLY A 455 25.78 -5.87 14.26
N LEU A 456 25.25 -5.34 15.35
CA LEU A 456 25.11 -6.05 16.61
C LEU A 456 23.72 -6.68 16.84
N VAL A 457 22.73 -6.37 15.99
CA VAL A 457 21.40 -6.96 16.07
C VAL A 457 20.73 -7.06 14.70
N LYS A 458 20.07 -8.19 14.44
CA LYS A 458 19.15 -8.34 13.31
C LYS A 458 17.76 -8.74 13.77
N ILE A 459 16.74 -8.26 13.07
CA ILE A 459 15.32 -8.40 13.38
C ILE A 459 14.66 -9.15 12.23
N ILE A 460 14.09 -10.32 12.54
CA ILE A 460 13.68 -11.30 11.54
C ILE A 460 12.15 -11.38 11.41
N PHE A 461 11.71 -11.29 10.17
CA PHE A 461 10.36 -11.56 9.70
C PHE A 461 10.41 -12.48 8.47
N PRO A 462 9.63 -13.59 8.45
CA PRO A 462 9.65 -14.54 7.33
C PRO A 462 9.18 -13.89 6.03
N ASN A 463 9.94 -14.05 4.97
CA ASN A 463 9.60 -13.61 3.61
C ASN A 463 10.43 -14.39 2.57
N GLU A 464 9.97 -14.42 1.33
CA GLU A 464 10.65 -15.08 0.21
C GLU A 464 11.84 -14.29 -0.36
N HIS A 465 11.95 -13.02 -0.01
CA HIS A 465 12.97 -12.10 -0.52
C HIS A 465 14.25 -12.09 0.30
N HIS A 466 14.28 -12.81 1.45
CA HIS A 466 15.41 -12.82 2.39
C HIS A 466 15.79 -11.44 2.94
N VAL A 467 14.83 -10.53 3.02
CA VAL A 467 14.99 -9.18 3.59
C VAL A 467 14.75 -9.23 5.10
N TYR A 468 15.55 -8.48 5.86
CA TYR A 468 15.38 -8.25 7.29
C TYR A 468 15.83 -6.84 7.67
N LEU A 469 15.48 -6.39 8.88
CA LEU A 469 16.02 -5.18 9.48
C LEU A 469 17.28 -5.53 10.27
N HIS A 470 18.30 -4.67 10.22
CA HIS A 470 19.52 -4.90 11.00
C HIS A 470 20.29 -3.62 11.29
N ASP A 471 21.15 -3.70 12.26
CA ASP A 471 22.18 -2.73 12.55
C ASP A 471 23.24 -2.70 11.44
N THR A 472 24.15 -1.74 11.47
CA THR A 472 25.22 -1.61 10.48
C THR A 472 26.48 -1.02 11.15
N PRO A 473 27.70 -1.46 10.78
CA PRO A 473 28.93 -0.84 11.19
C PRO A 473 29.20 0.51 10.51
N GLU A 474 28.40 0.84 9.48
CA GLU A 474 28.55 2.07 8.72
C GLU A 474 28.28 3.30 9.60
N SER A 475 28.97 4.39 9.28
CA SER A 475 28.94 5.60 10.09
C SER A 475 27.53 6.23 10.16
N VAL A 476 27.25 6.91 11.26
CA VAL A 476 26.04 7.73 11.47
C VAL A 476 25.81 8.72 10.31
N ASP A 477 26.88 9.14 9.63
CA ASP A 477 26.83 10.05 8.48
C ASP A 477 26.03 9.50 7.29
N MET A 478 25.97 8.18 7.11
CA MET A 478 25.13 7.57 6.08
C MET A 478 23.65 7.95 6.24
N PHE A 479 23.14 7.97 7.47
CA PHE A 479 21.74 8.30 7.75
C PHE A 479 21.40 9.79 7.61
N SER A 480 22.42 10.64 7.49
CA SER A 480 22.28 12.08 7.20
C SER A 480 22.21 12.40 5.71
N GLN A 481 22.54 11.44 4.84
CA GLN A 481 22.50 11.63 3.39
C GLN A 481 21.07 11.74 2.86
N GLU A 482 20.88 12.50 1.78
CA GLU A 482 19.58 12.63 1.09
C GLU A 482 19.17 11.32 0.42
N HIS A 483 20.14 10.65 -0.23
CA HIS A 483 19.96 9.36 -0.87
C HIS A 483 20.45 8.24 0.04
N ARG A 484 19.52 7.39 0.45
CA ARG A 484 19.80 6.24 1.30
C ARG A 484 19.27 4.93 0.69
N ALA A 485 19.41 4.79 -0.62
CA ALA A 485 19.19 3.54 -1.36
C ALA A 485 20.55 2.94 -1.72
N LEU A 486 21.24 2.36 -0.73
CA LEU A 486 22.65 1.97 -0.82
C LEU A 486 22.90 0.50 -0.43
N SER A 487 21.92 -0.19 0.16
CA SER A 487 22.09 -1.57 0.64
C SER A 487 21.86 -2.61 -0.46
N HIS A 488 22.20 -3.86 -0.17
CA HIS A 488 21.89 -5.02 -1.01
C HIS A 488 20.44 -5.56 -0.82
N GLY A 489 19.50 -4.69 -0.46
CA GLY A 489 18.08 -5.02 -0.32
C GLY A 489 17.57 -5.14 1.11
N CYS A 490 18.42 -5.40 2.09
CA CYS A 490 18.08 -5.34 3.50
C CYS A 490 17.94 -3.89 3.98
N ILE A 491 17.32 -3.70 5.14
CA ILE A 491 17.03 -2.37 5.68
C ILE A 491 17.94 -2.13 6.88
N HIS A 492 18.88 -1.17 6.75
CA HIS A 492 19.76 -0.73 7.84
C HIS A 492 19.02 0.27 8.72
N LEU A 493 19.19 0.15 10.02
CA LEU A 493 18.52 0.95 11.03
C LEU A 493 19.46 2.00 11.61
N GLN A 494 19.00 3.24 11.75
CA GLN A 494 19.74 4.30 12.42
C GLN A 494 19.86 4.05 13.93
N GLU A 495 18.77 3.60 14.57
CA GLU A 495 18.67 3.39 16.02
C GLU A 495 18.21 1.94 16.33
N PRO A 496 19.05 0.93 16.04
CA PRO A 496 18.65 -0.48 16.15
C PRO A 496 18.35 -0.91 17.58
N ALA A 497 19.05 -0.36 18.58
CA ALA A 497 18.82 -0.63 19.99
C ALA A 497 17.43 -0.15 20.45
N GLU A 498 17.00 1.04 20.01
CA GLU A 498 15.69 1.59 20.33
C GLU A 498 14.57 0.72 19.74
N LEU A 499 14.71 0.29 18.48
CA LEU A 499 13.72 -0.60 17.88
C LEU A 499 13.69 -1.97 18.57
N ALA A 500 14.84 -2.52 18.94
CA ALA A 500 14.92 -3.77 19.69
C ALA A 500 14.22 -3.64 21.07
N ALA A 501 14.45 -2.55 21.79
CA ALA A 501 13.79 -2.27 23.07
C ALA A 501 12.27 -2.09 22.89
N TRP A 502 11.84 -1.37 21.86
CA TRP A 502 10.42 -1.20 21.53
C TRP A 502 9.73 -2.53 21.22
N LEU A 503 10.37 -3.40 20.46
CA LEU A 503 9.83 -4.73 20.12
C LEU A 503 9.77 -5.66 21.34
N LEU A 504 10.66 -5.51 22.29
CA LEU A 504 10.75 -6.35 23.50
C LEU A 504 10.04 -5.74 24.71
N LYS A 505 9.33 -4.61 24.57
CA LYS A 505 8.65 -3.89 25.66
C LYS A 505 7.65 -4.72 26.47
N ASP A 506 7.09 -5.77 25.88
CA ASP A 506 6.18 -6.70 26.56
C ASP A 506 6.91 -7.77 27.40
N LYS A 507 8.26 -7.71 27.48
CA LYS A 507 9.13 -8.60 28.26
C LYS A 507 9.86 -7.79 29.34
N PRO A 508 9.38 -7.83 30.60
CA PRO A 508 9.91 -6.96 31.68
C PRO A 508 11.42 -7.08 31.92
N GLU A 509 12.00 -8.22 31.60
CA GLU A 509 13.43 -8.46 31.70
C GLU A 509 14.26 -7.78 30.59
N TRP A 510 13.63 -7.24 29.53
CA TRP A 510 14.27 -6.61 28.39
C TRP A 510 14.06 -5.08 28.41
N ASN A 511 14.75 -4.41 29.33
CA ASN A 511 14.85 -2.96 29.34
C ASN A 511 15.96 -2.45 28.38
N PRO A 512 16.05 -1.16 28.08
CA PRO A 512 17.05 -0.60 27.16
C PRO A 512 18.49 -0.98 27.54
N GLU A 513 18.85 -0.96 28.84
CA GLU A 513 20.20 -1.30 29.30
C GLU A 513 20.54 -2.78 29.08
N ARG A 514 19.53 -3.66 29.12
CA ARG A 514 19.74 -5.07 28.79
C ARG A 514 19.89 -5.30 27.30
N VAL A 515 19.18 -4.55 26.48
CA VAL A 515 19.33 -4.58 25.02
C VAL A 515 20.75 -4.17 24.66
N GLU A 516 21.24 -3.04 25.17
CA GLU A 516 22.62 -2.56 24.97
C GLU A 516 23.66 -3.60 25.40
N ARG A 517 23.51 -4.19 26.58
CA ARG A 517 24.42 -5.25 27.03
C ARG A 517 24.37 -6.49 26.12
N ALA A 518 23.19 -6.86 25.62
CA ALA A 518 23.10 -8.00 24.71
C ALA A 518 23.77 -7.73 23.36
N MET A 519 23.76 -6.49 22.90
CA MET A 519 24.43 -6.07 21.67
C MET A 519 25.96 -6.06 21.85
N HIS A 520 26.49 -5.49 22.93
CA HIS A 520 27.93 -5.26 23.08
C HIS A 520 28.67 -6.36 23.83
N GLU A 521 28.07 -6.92 24.88
CA GLU A 521 28.73 -7.85 25.82
C GLU A 521 28.04 -9.24 25.83
N GLY A 522 26.98 -9.41 25.05
CA GLY A 522 26.16 -10.60 25.07
C GLY A 522 26.78 -11.82 24.40
N ARG A 523 26.06 -12.94 24.51
CA ARG A 523 26.40 -14.17 23.81
C ARG A 523 26.21 -14.00 22.29
N ASP A 524 27.16 -14.51 21.52
CA ASP A 524 27.07 -14.53 20.06
C ASP A 524 25.87 -15.34 19.55
N ASN A 525 25.25 -14.84 18.49
CA ASN A 525 24.10 -15.41 17.80
C ASN A 525 22.93 -15.73 18.74
N PHE A 526 22.68 -14.85 19.71
CA PHE A 526 21.65 -15.05 20.74
C PHE A 526 20.26 -14.65 20.24
N THR A 527 19.39 -15.61 20.12
CA THR A 527 18.00 -15.41 19.62
C THR A 527 17.02 -15.10 20.75
N VAL A 528 16.22 -14.05 20.58
CA VAL A 528 15.11 -13.69 21.46
C VAL A 528 13.81 -13.66 20.66
N ASN A 529 12.91 -14.60 20.94
CA ASN A 529 11.60 -14.66 20.29
C ASN A 529 10.65 -13.60 20.87
N LEU A 530 9.85 -12.97 20.03
CA LEU A 530 8.73 -12.13 20.47
C LEU A 530 7.60 -13.01 21.03
N THR A 531 6.83 -12.47 21.97
CA THR A 531 5.68 -13.16 22.55
C THR A 531 4.57 -13.37 21.50
N LYS A 532 4.39 -12.37 20.63
CA LYS A 532 3.49 -12.39 19.48
C LYS A 532 4.19 -11.74 18.29
N PRO A 533 3.95 -12.20 17.07
CA PRO A 533 4.48 -11.51 15.90
C PRO A 533 3.99 -10.06 15.83
N VAL A 534 4.89 -9.13 15.58
CA VAL A 534 4.57 -7.71 15.35
C VAL A 534 4.48 -7.49 13.84
N PRO A 535 3.34 -7.00 13.32
CA PRO A 535 3.20 -6.74 11.89
C PRO A 535 4.27 -5.77 11.39
N ILE A 536 4.85 -6.05 10.22
CA ILE A 536 5.73 -5.16 9.50
C ILE A 536 5.19 -4.96 8.09
N LEU A 537 5.11 -3.69 7.68
CA LEU A 537 4.73 -3.28 6.34
C LEU A 537 5.90 -2.53 5.70
N ILE A 538 6.37 -3.03 4.58
CA ILE A 538 7.31 -2.31 3.73
C ILE A 538 6.48 -1.72 2.60
N VAL A 539 6.37 -0.40 2.58
CA VAL A 539 5.46 0.35 1.71
C VAL A 539 6.21 1.33 0.81
N TYR A 540 5.49 1.86 -0.18
CA TYR A 540 6.05 2.80 -1.14
C TYR A 540 5.11 4.00 -1.30
N GLY A 541 5.33 5.06 -0.57
CA GLY A 541 4.55 6.30 -0.64
C GLY A 541 5.45 7.48 -0.94
N THR A 542 5.28 8.11 -2.10
CA THR A 542 6.06 9.29 -2.52
C THR A 542 5.46 10.60 -2.06
N ALA A 543 4.24 10.59 -1.53
CA ALA A 543 3.63 11.69 -0.80
C ALA A 543 3.27 11.22 0.61
N VAL A 544 3.63 11.99 1.63
CA VAL A 544 3.34 11.72 3.04
C VAL A 544 2.74 12.97 3.66
N VAL A 545 1.67 12.81 4.42
CA VAL A 545 1.05 13.90 5.18
C VAL A 545 1.31 13.65 6.65
N GLU A 546 2.04 14.55 7.28
CA GLU A 546 2.36 14.49 8.70
C GLU A 546 1.14 14.88 9.56
N GLU A 547 1.16 14.55 10.85
CA GLU A 547 0.07 14.82 11.79
C GLU A 547 -0.33 16.31 11.86
N ASN A 548 0.62 17.21 11.64
CA ASN A 548 0.39 18.66 11.60
C ASN A 548 -0.20 19.16 10.26
N GLY A 549 -0.49 18.25 9.32
CA GLY A 549 -0.99 18.57 7.98
C GLY A 549 0.08 19.01 6.96
N GLU A 550 1.37 18.97 7.33
CA GLU A 550 2.47 19.24 6.39
C GLU A 550 2.55 18.12 5.35
N VAL A 551 2.51 18.49 4.07
CA VAL A 551 2.65 17.53 2.97
C VAL A 551 4.12 17.46 2.55
N ARG A 552 4.65 16.24 2.51
CA ARG A 552 6.00 15.94 2.06
C ARG A 552 5.97 15.13 0.78
N PHE A 553 6.89 15.42 -0.13
CA PHE A 553 7.06 14.71 -1.38
C PHE A 553 8.47 14.15 -1.49
N TYR A 554 8.55 12.93 -1.96
CA TYR A 554 9.81 12.19 -2.12
C TYR A 554 9.98 11.76 -3.56
N ARG A 555 11.22 11.45 -3.97
CA ARG A 555 11.53 10.94 -5.30
C ARG A 555 10.99 9.52 -5.48
N ASP A 556 10.60 9.18 -6.70
CA ASP A 556 10.25 7.82 -7.11
C ASP A 556 11.54 7.00 -7.33
N ILE A 557 12.16 6.55 -6.23
CA ILE A 557 13.50 5.94 -6.23
C ILE A 557 13.59 4.62 -7.00
N TYR A 558 12.48 3.90 -7.15
CA TYR A 558 12.41 2.60 -7.85
C TYR A 558 11.54 2.63 -9.11
N GLY A 559 10.99 3.77 -9.51
CA GLY A 559 10.12 3.90 -10.66
C GLY A 559 8.71 3.30 -10.47
N HIS A 560 8.30 3.07 -9.22
CA HIS A 560 6.99 2.45 -8.94
C HIS A 560 5.82 3.42 -9.13
N ASP A 561 6.01 4.74 -9.03
CA ASP A 561 4.99 5.72 -9.41
C ASP A 561 4.75 5.69 -10.91
N ALA A 562 5.81 5.76 -11.70
CA ALA A 562 5.72 5.71 -13.15
C ALA A 562 5.06 4.40 -13.65
N ALA A 563 5.37 3.27 -13.02
CA ALA A 563 4.77 1.97 -13.33
C ALA A 563 3.26 1.95 -13.02
N LEU A 564 2.86 2.46 -11.85
CA LEU A 564 1.45 2.51 -11.43
C LEU A 564 0.65 3.50 -12.29
N GLU A 565 1.16 4.70 -12.56
CA GLU A 565 0.55 5.68 -13.44
C GLU A 565 0.32 5.10 -14.84
N SER A 566 1.34 4.44 -15.42
CA SER A 566 1.23 3.78 -16.73
C SER A 566 0.18 2.66 -16.75
N ALA A 567 0.01 1.93 -15.65
CA ALA A 567 -1.00 0.89 -15.55
C ALA A 567 -2.41 1.49 -15.42
N LEU A 568 -2.58 2.55 -14.63
CA LEU A 568 -3.85 3.26 -14.45
C LEU A 568 -4.31 3.98 -15.74
N ALA A 569 -3.38 4.50 -16.53
CA ALA A 569 -3.68 5.17 -17.79
C ALA A 569 -4.35 4.25 -18.85
N LYS A 570 -4.22 2.92 -18.70
CA LYS A 570 -4.86 1.95 -19.62
C LYS A 570 -6.38 1.86 -19.43
N GLY A 571 -6.90 2.23 -18.26
CA GLY A 571 -8.32 2.11 -17.94
C GLY A 571 -8.80 0.69 -17.74
N TYR A 572 -10.13 0.52 -17.59
CA TYR A 572 -10.75 -0.80 -17.41
C TYR A 572 -10.65 -1.71 -18.65
N PRO A 573 -10.52 -3.04 -18.49
CA PRO A 573 -10.32 -3.73 -17.21
C PRO A 573 -8.89 -3.52 -16.68
N TYR A 574 -8.80 -3.12 -15.41
CA TYR A 574 -7.50 -3.02 -14.75
C TYR A 574 -6.90 -4.41 -14.47
N PRO A 575 -5.55 -4.54 -14.39
CA PRO A 575 -4.90 -5.78 -13.96
C PRO A 575 -5.34 -6.16 -12.54
N LYS A 576 -5.94 -7.35 -12.39
CA LYS A 576 -6.45 -7.89 -11.13
C LYS A 576 -5.73 -9.16 -10.72
#